data_1a38686713239619ece828c468134921
#
_entry.id   1a38686713239619ece828c468134921
#
_cell.length_a   1.000
_cell.length_b   1.000
_cell.length_c   1.000
_cell.angle_alpha   90.00
_cell.angle_beta   90.00
_cell.angle_gamma   90.00
#
_symmetry.space_group_name_H-M   'P 1'
#
loop_
_entity.id
_entity.type
_entity.pdbx_description
1 polymer ?
#
loop_
_entity_poly.entity_id
_entity_poly.type
_entity_poly.pdbx_seq_one_letter_code
_entity_poly.pdbx_strand_id
1 'polypeptide(L)'
;MKRNEFIKLLTAGGAVIGSGSFVNSCATSVKDDSVVHKLPRFWLWVRPQLGQSDDQWKRTFAEIKDLGIEAVLIQIYSSHKALFHMPGYEVEEPLLERLIPLAHQAGLQIHAWMWTMPCNDKRIIEAHPDWYVVNRNGQPSHSHPAYVGYYKFLCPRKPEVRSFVKARVKTLAAISELDGIHLDYVRMPDVILAAGLQPNYDIVQDKEYAVYDYCYCDTCRNGYQVKSGHDPMDIKDHESDKSWYQYRYDAVVDLVNEYLVPAAKAKDKIITAAVFPNWESVRQQWHEFDLDAFLPMLYHGFYNEDLDWIGEETENAIKRLSNSKPIYAGLFVPHLEEGDMDIAVNSALKGGAKGFSLFAYGNLNESGKQEVKKIIAEMT
;
A
#
# COMPACT_ATOMS: atom_id res chain seq x y z
N MET A 1 -1.04 -27.08 36.65
CA MET A 1 -1.31 -26.06 37.65
C MET A 1 -2.65 -25.39 37.30
N LYS A 2 -3.62 -25.48 38.18
CA LYS A 2 -5.00 -25.04 37.91
C LYS A 2 -5.14 -23.52 38.14
N ARG A 3 -5.95 -22.91 37.30
CA ARG A 3 -6.22 -21.45 37.16
C ARG A 3 -6.60 -20.69 38.46
N ASN A 4 -6.73 -21.35 39.61
CA ASN A 4 -7.24 -20.78 40.86
C ASN A 4 -6.16 -20.43 41.92
N GLU A 5 -4.87 -20.57 41.61
CA GLU A 5 -3.79 -20.25 42.57
C GLU A 5 -3.14 -18.87 42.37
N PHE A 6 -3.49 -18.16 41.31
CA PHE A 6 -2.90 -16.83 41.00
C PHE A 6 -3.65 -15.64 41.61
N ILE A 7 -4.81 -15.85 42.26
CA ILE A 7 -5.66 -14.75 42.80
C ILE A 7 -5.47 -14.56 44.31
N LYS A 8 -4.65 -15.36 45.01
CA LYS A 8 -4.50 -15.31 46.47
C LYS A 8 -3.28 -14.53 46.98
N LEU A 9 -2.57 -13.76 46.16
CA LEU A 9 -1.34 -13.06 46.56
C LEU A 9 -1.43 -11.52 46.64
N LEU A 10 -2.61 -10.92 46.61
CA LEU A 10 -2.79 -9.46 46.63
C LEU A 10 -3.73 -8.93 47.71
N THR A 11 -3.83 -9.62 48.85
CA THR A 11 -4.53 -9.02 50.01
C THR A 11 -3.87 -9.46 51.32
N ALA A 12 -2.83 -8.75 51.74
CA ALA A 12 -2.46 -8.64 53.17
C ALA A 12 -1.36 -7.56 53.40
N GLY A 13 -1.63 -6.58 54.25
CA GLY A 13 -0.67 -5.66 54.84
C GLY A 13 -1.02 -4.19 54.60
N GLY A 14 -1.76 -3.47 55.38
CA GLY A 14 -1.47 -3.09 56.76
C GLY A 14 -1.29 -1.58 56.80
N ALA A 15 -2.26 -0.83 57.37
CA ALA A 15 -2.23 0.60 57.54
C ALA A 15 -1.11 1.03 58.54
N VAL A 16 -0.34 2.06 58.18
CA VAL A 16 0.44 2.87 59.14
C VAL A 16 0.14 4.34 58.85
N ILE A 17 -0.41 5.01 59.85
CA ILE A 17 -0.62 6.46 59.93
C ILE A 17 0.71 7.10 60.32
N GLY A 18 1.21 8.03 59.56
CA GLY A 18 2.39 8.85 59.87
C GLY A 18 2.26 10.23 59.24
N SER A 19 2.16 11.22 60.09
CA SER A 19 1.99 12.65 59.81
C SER A 19 3.21 13.31 59.16
N GLY A 20 2.94 14.20 58.20
CA GLY A 20 3.67 15.47 58.00
C GLY A 20 4.86 15.49 57.09
N SER A 21 4.70 16.08 55.92
CA SER A 21 5.50 17.20 55.40
C SER A 21 5.11 17.49 53.95
N PHE A 22 4.61 18.67 53.67
CA PHE A 22 4.40 19.18 52.32
C PHE A 22 5.74 19.35 51.64
N VAL A 23 6.05 18.51 50.68
CA VAL A 23 7.10 18.75 49.70
C VAL A 23 6.40 19.09 48.38
N ASN A 24 6.58 20.34 47.98
CA ASN A 24 6.13 20.85 46.70
C ASN A 24 6.89 20.12 45.62
N SER A 25 6.31 19.04 45.05
CA SER A 25 6.83 18.37 43.87
C SER A 25 6.39 19.15 42.66
N CYS A 26 7.31 19.90 42.05
CA CYS A 26 7.17 20.38 40.69
C CYS A 26 6.94 19.15 39.78
N ALA A 27 5.69 18.93 39.42
CA ALA A 27 5.37 18.04 38.30
C ALA A 27 5.93 18.70 37.05
N THR A 28 7.12 18.30 36.63
CA THR A 28 7.55 18.47 35.24
C THR A 28 6.59 17.70 34.39
N SER A 29 5.68 18.42 33.74
CA SER A 29 4.91 17.86 32.64
C SER A 29 5.91 17.39 31.60
N VAL A 30 6.11 16.08 31.51
CA VAL A 30 6.70 15.47 30.33
C VAL A 30 5.74 15.82 29.18
N LYS A 31 6.11 16.81 28.39
CA LYS A 31 5.46 17.01 27.12
C LYS A 31 5.66 15.70 26.35
N ASP A 32 4.57 15.02 26.09
CA ASP A 32 4.49 13.96 25.11
C ASP A 32 4.70 14.64 23.75
N ASP A 33 5.97 14.82 23.37
CA ASP A 33 6.36 15.20 22.02
C ASP A 33 6.20 13.97 21.12
N SER A 34 4.98 13.45 21.02
CA SER A 34 4.60 12.59 19.91
C SER A 34 4.77 13.44 18.64
N VAL A 35 5.82 13.14 17.89
CA VAL A 35 6.07 13.75 16.59
C VAL A 35 4.88 13.41 15.71
N VAL A 36 3.90 14.31 15.64
CA VAL A 36 2.79 14.19 14.71
C VAL A 36 3.41 14.37 13.32
N HIS A 37 3.74 13.27 12.66
CA HIS A 37 4.20 13.29 11.28
C HIS A 37 3.10 13.90 10.42
N LYS A 38 3.33 15.13 9.97
CA LYS A 38 2.41 15.80 9.05
C LYS A 38 2.42 15.04 7.73
N LEU A 39 1.25 14.56 7.31
CA LEU A 39 1.10 13.92 6.01
C LEU A 39 1.36 14.93 4.88
N PRO A 40 2.23 14.59 3.92
CA PRO A 40 2.45 15.40 2.73
C PRO A 40 1.17 15.56 1.89
N ARG A 41 1.07 16.68 1.18
CA ARG A 41 -0.03 16.93 0.23
C ARG A 41 0.33 16.55 -1.20
N PHE A 42 1.63 16.63 -1.56
CA PHE A 42 2.13 16.46 -2.91
C PHE A 42 3.18 15.37 -2.94
N TRP A 43 2.87 14.28 -3.66
CA TRP A 43 3.64 13.06 -3.69
C TRP A 43 4.14 12.75 -5.09
N LEU A 44 5.29 12.11 -5.20
CA LEU A 44 5.85 11.72 -6.49
C LEU A 44 6.43 10.30 -6.42
N TRP A 45 5.95 9.40 -7.28
CA TRP A 45 6.58 8.08 -7.43
C TRP A 45 7.89 8.20 -8.21
N VAL A 46 8.92 7.53 -7.70
CA VAL A 46 10.24 7.50 -8.31
C VAL A 46 10.70 6.05 -8.47
N ARG A 47 10.99 5.66 -9.71
CA ARG A 47 11.67 4.41 -10.02
C ARG A 47 13.17 4.70 -10.07
N PRO A 48 13.95 4.22 -9.10
CA PRO A 48 15.38 4.53 -9.08
C PRO A 48 16.11 3.82 -10.20
N GLN A 49 17.11 4.51 -10.77
CA GLN A 49 18.11 3.91 -11.62
C GLN A 49 19.32 3.55 -10.76
N LEU A 50 19.78 2.30 -10.85
CA LEU A 50 20.96 1.83 -10.12
C LEU A 50 22.24 2.49 -10.63
N GLY A 51 23.25 2.60 -9.78
CA GLY A 51 24.55 3.15 -10.14
C GLY A 51 24.62 4.69 -10.23
N GLN A 52 23.54 5.41 -9.90
CA GLN A 52 23.59 6.87 -9.79
C GLN A 52 24.43 7.28 -8.57
N SER A 53 25.28 8.31 -8.75
CA SER A 53 26.06 8.91 -7.66
C SER A 53 25.18 9.73 -6.70
N ASP A 54 25.69 9.99 -5.48
CA ASP A 54 25.02 10.86 -4.52
C ASP A 54 24.78 12.27 -5.07
N ASP A 55 25.71 12.80 -5.87
CA ASP A 55 25.54 14.13 -6.47
C ASP A 55 24.46 14.16 -7.56
N GLN A 56 24.25 13.05 -8.26
CA GLN A 56 23.10 12.92 -9.17
C GLN A 56 21.80 12.89 -8.39
N TRP A 57 21.71 12.11 -7.31
CA TRP A 57 20.53 12.04 -6.45
C TRP A 57 20.25 13.36 -5.74
N LYS A 58 21.28 14.09 -5.26
CA LYS A 58 21.08 15.44 -4.70
C LYS A 58 20.45 16.39 -5.71
N ARG A 59 20.91 16.38 -6.97
CA ARG A 59 20.29 17.18 -8.04
C ARG A 59 18.85 16.76 -8.30
N THR A 60 18.57 15.46 -8.38
CA THR A 60 17.20 14.93 -8.57
C THR A 60 16.29 15.38 -7.43
N PHE A 61 16.70 15.23 -6.18
CA PHE A 61 15.88 15.64 -5.04
C PHE A 61 15.70 17.16 -4.93
N ALA A 62 16.75 17.92 -5.26
CA ALA A 62 16.63 19.38 -5.33
C ALA A 62 15.64 19.83 -6.41
N GLU A 63 15.66 19.20 -7.59
CA GLU A 63 14.69 19.44 -8.66
C GLU A 63 13.27 19.07 -8.21
N ILE A 64 13.07 17.89 -7.65
CA ILE A 64 11.76 17.44 -7.13
C ILE A 64 11.23 18.43 -6.08
N LYS A 65 12.09 18.91 -5.19
CA LYS A 65 11.72 19.90 -4.18
C LYS A 65 11.36 21.25 -4.78
N ASP A 66 12.07 21.68 -5.82
CA ASP A 66 11.79 22.93 -6.55
C ASP A 66 10.42 22.90 -7.26
N LEU A 67 9.92 21.73 -7.61
CA LEU A 67 8.55 21.55 -8.10
C LEU A 67 7.48 21.79 -7.02
N GLY A 68 7.86 21.86 -5.75
CA GLY A 68 6.96 21.95 -4.61
C GLY A 68 6.51 20.61 -4.03
N ILE A 69 7.04 19.48 -4.52
CA ILE A 69 6.77 18.14 -3.97
C ILE A 69 7.24 18.07 -2.52
N GLU A 70 6.48 17.38 -1.69
CA GLU A 70 6.77 17.23 -0.25
C GLU A 70 7.29 15.84 0.10
N ALA A 71 6.90 14.80 -0.66
CA ALA A 71 7.33 13.44 -0.42
C ALA A 71 7.57 12.64 -1.71
N VAL A 72 8.55 11.74 -1.63
CA VAL A 72 8.86 10.78 -2.69
C VAL A 72 8.53 9.35 -2.26
N LEU A 73 7.95 8.59 -3.17
CA LEU A 73 7.69 7.17 -3.06
C LEU A 73 8.74 6.43 -3.89
N ILE A 74 9.83 6.00 -3.23
CA ILE A 74 10.97 5.34 -3.91
C ILE A 74 10.71 3.84 -4.01
N GLN A 75 10.71 3.29 -5.23
CA GLN A 75 10.56 1.85 -5.43
C GLN A 75 11.79 1.09 -4.93
N ILE A 76 11.64 0.44 -3.80
CA ILE A 76 12.76 -0.30 -3.16
C ILE A 76 12.55 -1.81 -3.15
N TYR A 77 11.35 -2.27 -3.50
CA TYR A 77 11.06 -3.69 -3.64
C TYR A 77 10.06 -3.93 -4.78
N SER A 78 10.48 -4.69 -5.79
CA SER A 78 9.71 -4.96 -7.01
C SER A 78 9.49 -6.45 -7.25
N SER A 79 8.94 -7.17 -6.28
CA SER A 79 8.63 -8.60 -6.36
C SER A 79 9.82 -9.60 -6.33
N HIS A 80 11.02 -9.23 -6.70
CA HIS A 80 12.20 -10.11 -6.69
C HIS A 80 13.51 -9.41 -6.31
N LYS A 81 13.54 -8.07 -6.33
CA LYS A 81 14.71 -7.27 -5.96
C LYS A 81 14.41 -6.42 -4.75
N ALA A 82 15.32 -6.43 -3.78
CA ALA A 82 15.33 -5.51 -2.65
C ALA A 82 16.49 -4.52 -2.83
N LEU A 83 16.20 -3.24 -2.69
CA LEU A 83 17.19 -2.14 -2.73
C LEU A 83 17.38 -1.55 -1.33
N PHE A 84 17.35 -2.40 -0.33
CA PHE A 84 17.60 -2.11 1.09
C PHE A 84 18.08 -3.39 1.77
N HIS A 85 18.75 -3.26 2.90
CA HIS A 85 19.20 -4.44 3.64
C HIS A 85 18.03 -5.27 4.15
N MET A 86 17.86 -6.45 3.58
CA MET A 86 16.80 -7.38 3.94
C MET A 86 17.39 -8.74 4.33
N PRO A 87 17.10 -9.27 5.55
CA PRO A 87 17.62 -10.55 6.00
C PRO A 87 17.29 -11.69 5.03
N GLY A 88 18.31 -12.48 4.67
CA GLY A 88 18.17 -13.61 3.74
C GLY A 88 18.13 -13.25 2.26
N TYR A 89 18.35 -11.95 1.92
CA TYR A 89 18.46 -11.50 0.54
C TYR A 89 19.85 -10.95 0.25
N GLU A 90 20.36 -11.28 -0.92
CA GLU A 90 21.51 -10.59 -1.48
C GLU A 90 21.02 -9.24 -2.05
N VAL A 91 21.62 -8.17 -1.61
CA VAL A 91 21.24 -6.80 -1.98
C VAL A 91 22.29 -6.25 -2.93
N GLU A 92 21.88 -6.00 -4.18
CA GLU A 92 22.77 -5.46 -5.22
C GLU A 92 23.26 -4.06 -4.84
N GLU A 93 22.36 -3.22 -4.33
CA GLU A 93 22.66 -1.87 -3.85
C GLU A 93 21.70 -1.54 -2.69
N PRO A 94 22.20 -1.21 -1.46
CA PRO A 94 21.38 -0.75 -0.35
C PRO A 94 20.97 0.71 -0.56
N LEU A 95 20.19 0.94 -1.61
CA LEU A 95 19.89 2.27 -2.12
C LEU A 95 19.05 3.09 -1.14
N LEU A 96 18.08 2.46 -0.47
CA LEU A 96 17.16 3.18 0.42
C LEU A 96 17.92 3.91 1.54
N GLU A 97 18.79 3.18 2.24
CA GLU A 97 19.57 3.73 3.37
C GLU A 97 20.48 4.87 2.92
N ARG A 98 20.98 4.83 1.69
CA ARG A 98 21.79 5.88 1.08
C ARG A 98 20.96 7.10 0.70
N LEU A 99 19.72 6.90 0.24
CA LEU A 99 18.87 7.98 -0.26
C LEU A 99 18.16 8.77 0.86
N ILE A 100 17.87 8.15 2.00
CA ILE A 100 17.16 8.81 3.10
C ILE A 100 17.83 10.14 3.51
N PRO A 101 19.14 10.20 3.86
CA PRO A 101 19.77 11.46 4.24
C PRO A 101 19.80 12.49 3.11
N LEU A 102 19.88 12.06 1.86
CA LEU A 102 19.88 12.97 0.70
C LEU A 102 18.49 13.59 0.46
N ALA A 103 17.43 12.82 0.61
CA ALA A 103 16.06 13.31 0.51
C ALA A 103 15.75 14.31 1.64
N HIS A 104 16.13 13.98 2.88
CA HIS A 104 15.95 14.87 4.03
C HIS A 104 16.76 16.17 3.89
N GLN A 105 17.98 16.09 3.37
CA GLN A 105 18.78 17.30 3.06
C GLN A 105 18.09 18.23 2.07
N ALA A 106 17.34 17.68 1.12
CA ALA A 106 16.51 18.45 0.19
C ALA A 106 15.17 18.91 0.79
N GLY A 107 14.80 18.49 2.01
CA GLY A 107 13.54 18.81 2.65
C GLY A 107 12.35 17.99 2.12
N LEU A 108 12.62 16.76 1.67
CA LEU A 108 11.63 15.80 1.20
C LEU A 108 11.43 14.68 2.23
N GLN A 109 10.18 14.26 2.47
CA GLN A 109 9.95 12.97 3.09
C GLN A 109 10.23 11.85 2.08
N ILE A 110 10.71 10.70 2.57
CA ILE A 110 11.00 9.52 1.75
C ILE A 110 10.23 8.31 2.27
N HIS A 111 9.41 7.72 1.41
CA HIS A 111 8.59 6.55 1.71
C HIS A 111 9.03 5.36 0.86
N ALA A 112 9.20 4.22 1.50
CA ALA A 112 9.58 2.98 0.84
C ALA A 112 8.39 2.40 0.06
N TRP A 113 8.42 2.53 -1.26
CA TRP A 113 7.41 1.91 -2.13
C TRP A 113 7.76 0.44 -2.39
N MET A 114 6.87 -0.45 -1.97
CA MET A 114 7.05 -1.88 -2.12
C MET A 114 5.86 -2.56 -2.80
N TRP A 115 6.14 -3.50 -3.69
CA TRP A 115 5.14 -4.44 -4.19
C TRP A 115 4.87 -5.49 -3.13
N THR A 116 3.62 -5.61 -2.70
CA THR A 116 3.27 -6.38 -1.50
C THR A 116 3.04 -7.85 -1.78
N MET A 117 2.14 -8.18 -2.72
CA MET A 117 1.75 -9.57 -2.98
C MET A 117 2.48 -10.25 -4.13
N PRO A 118 2.91 -9.59 -5.21
CA PRO A 118 3.68 -10.25 -6.25
C PRO A 118 5.04 -10.73 -5.72
N CYS A 119 5.40 -11.99 -6.00
CA CYS A 119 6.68 -12.57 -5.64
C CYS A 119 7.25 -13.40 -6.79
N ASN A 120 8.29 -12.89 -7.42
CA ASN A 120 8.99 -13.51 -8.54
C ASN A 120 10.38 -14.05 -8.15
N ASP A 121 10.69 -14.11 -6.86
CA ASP A 121 11.91 -14.71 -6.35
C ASP A 121 11.90 -16.23 -6.62
N LYS A 122 12.84 -16.70 -7.45
CA LYS A 122 12.93 -18.09 -7.85
C LYS A 122 13.08 -19.03 -6.66
N ARG A 123 13.81 -18.60 -5.61
CA ARG A 123 14.01 -19.39 -4.39
C ARG A 123 12.69 -19.64 -3.66
N ILE A 124 11.81 -18.61 -3.63
CA ILE A 124 10.49 -18.73 -3.02
C ILE A 124 9.56 -19.57 -3.88
N ILE A 125 9.61 -19.41 -5.21
CA ILE A 125 8.80 -20.22 -6.13
C ILE A 125 9.17 -21.70 -5.99
N GLU A 126 10.45 -22.03 -5.90
CA GLU A 126 10.95 -23.42 -5.79
C GLU A 126 10.66 -24.02 -4.41
N ALA A 127 10.86 -23.26 -3.33
CA ALA A 127 10.70 -23.75 -1.96
C ALA A 127 9.23 -23.77 -1.51
N HIS A 128 8.39 -22.85 -2.03
CA HIS A 128 7.03 -22.62 -1.55
C HIS A 128 6.03 -22.39 -2.70
N PRO A 129 5.94 -23.31 -3.68
CA PRO A 129 4.99 -23.16 -4.80
C PRO A 129 3.53 -23.12 -4.31
N ASP A 130 3.24 -23.69 -3.15
CA ASP A 130 1.95 -23.69 -2.50
C ASP A 130 1.53 -22.32 -1.92
N TRP A 131 2.45 -21.36 -1.79
CA TRP A 131 2.13 -20.01 -1.29
C TRP A 131 1.34 -19.15 -2.27
N TYR A 132 1.32 -19.53 -3.55
CA TYR A 132 0.75 -18.73 -4.61
C TYR A 132 -0.76 -18.90 -4.74
N VAL A 133 -1.45 -17.83 -5.17
CA VAL A 133 -2.88 -17.89 -5.46
C VAL A 133 -3.16 -18.88 -6.61
N VAL A 134 -4.29 -19.55 -6.52
CA VAL A 134 -4.75 -20.52 -7.52
C VAL A 134 -6.04 -20.00 -8.12
N ASN A 135 -6.15 -19.99 -9.45
CA ASN A 135 -7.38 -19.58 -10.11
C ASN A 135 -8.47 -20.68 -10.03
N ARG A 136 -9.67 -20.38 -10.46
CA ARG A 136 -10.80 -21.32 -10.39
C ARG A 136 -10.61 -22.56 -11.29
N ASN A 137 -9.71 -22.52 -12.29
CA ASN A 137 -9.34 -23.68 -13.09
C ASN A 137 -8.29 -24.58 -12.42
N GLY A 138 -7.89 -24.28 -11.16
CA GLY A 138 -6.88 -25.02 -10.43
C GLY A 138 -5.43 -24.69 -10.82
N GLN A 139 -5.19 -23.60 -11.54
CA GLN A 139 -3.87 -23.20 -12.03
C GLN A 139 -3.23 -22.19 -11.06
N PRO A 140 -2.05 -22.47 -10.48
CA PRO A 140 -1.36 -21.56 -9.59
C PRO A 140 -0.67 -20.43 -10.38
N SER A 141 -0.68 -19.21 -9.82
CA SER A 141 -0.15 -18.01 -10.49
C SER A 141 1.37 -18.01 -10.67
N HIS A 142 2.13 -18.81 -9.93
CA HIS A 142 3.57 -18.94 -10.15
C HIS A 142 3.93 -19.55 -11.51
N SER A 143 3.11 -20.46 -12.04
CA SER A 143 3.30 -21.15 -13.33
C SER A 143 2.32 -20.67 -14.42
N HIS A 144 1.16 -20.16 -14.03
CA HIS A 144 0.11 -19.65 -14.90
C HIS A 144 -0.32 -18.24 -14.42
N PRO A 145 0.56 -17.24 -14.54
CA PRO A 145 0.22 -15.89 -14.14
C PRO A 145 -0.83 -15.29 -15.06
N ALA A 146 -1.77 -14.53 -14.52
CA ALA A 146 -2.73 -13.78 -15.30
C ALA A 146 -2.02 -12.64 -16.06
N TYR A 147 -2.40 -12.40 -17.31
CA TYR A 147 -1.98 -11.29 -18.18
C TYR A 147 -0.48 -11.18 -18.45
N VAL A 148 0.35 -11.05 -17.40
CA VAL A 148 1.79 -10.77 -17.52
C VAL A 148 2.62 -11.67 -16.61
N GLY A 149 3.84 -12.00 -17.06
CA GLY A 149 4.70 -12.98 -16.42
C GLY A 149 5.07 -12.69 -14.95
N TYR A 150 5.00 -11.44 -14.51
CA TYR A 150 5.29 -11.07 -13.13
C TYR A 150 4.07 -11.12 -12.19
N TYR A 151 2.86 -11.44 -12.67
CA TYR A 151 1.64 -11.56 -11.85
C TYR A 151 1.61 -12.85 -11.03
N LYS A 152 2.71 -13.17 -10.38
CA LYS A 152 2.85 -14.30 -9.47
C LYS A 152 2.52 -13.85 -8.05
N PHE A 153 1.23 -13.80 -7.75
CA PHE A 153 0.74 -13.30 -6.46
C PHE A 153 0.76 -14.37 -5.39
N LEU A 154 1.14 -13.99 -4.18
CA LEU A 154 1.03 -14.80 -2.98
C LEU A 154 -0.40 -14.78 -2.42
N CYS A 155 -0.81 -15.85 -1.71
CA CYS A 155 -2.14 -15.93 -1.12
C CYS A 155 -2.19 -15.26 0.25
N PRO A 156 -3.00 -14.18 0.44
CA PRO A 156 -3.07 -13.46 1.71
C PRO A 156 -3.75 -14.23 2.86
N ARG A 157 -4.36 -15.39 2.60
CA ARG A 157 -4.92 -16.26 3.65
C ARG A 157 -3.91 -17.19 4.29
N LYS A 158 -2.76 -17.44 3.65
CA LYS A 158 -1.76 -18.35 4.19
C LYS A 158 -0.98 -17.69 5.34
N PRO A 159 -0.91 -18.33 6.53
CA PRO A 159 -0.21 -17.76 7.69
C PRO A 159 1.27 -17.50 7.42
N GLU A 160 1.92 -18.38 6.66
CA GLU A 160 3.32 -18.28 6.27
C GLU A 160 3.54 -17.04 5.37
N VAL A 161 2.64 -16.80 4.40
CA VAL A 161 2.67 -15.61 3.54
C VAL A 161 2.46 -14.34 4.34
N ARG A 162 1.50 -14.33 5.26
CA ARG A 162 1.29 -13.18 6.18
C ARG A 162 2.54 -12.86 6.98
N SER A 163 3.19 -13.90 7.54
CA SER A 163 4.44 -13.76 8.28
C SER A 163 5.57 -13.25 7.40
N PHE A 164 5.69 -13.78 6.19
CA PHE A 164 6.70 -13.39 5.20
C PHE A 164 6.57 -11.93 4.75
N VAL A 165 5.36 -11.46 4.43
CA VAL A 165 5.13 -10.05 4.04
C VAL A 165 5.31 -9.11 5.24
N LYS A 166 4.79 -9.50 6.41
CA LYS A 166 5.00 -8.77 7.67
C LYS A 166 6.48 -8.56 7.99
N ALA A 167 7.31 -9.58 7.78
CA ALA A 167 8.75 -9.48 8.04
C ALA A 167 9.41 -8.39 7.18
N ARG A 168 8.99 -8.20 5.93
CA ARG A 168 9.47 -7.12 5.05
C ARG A 168 9.09 -5.74 5.59
N VAL A 169 7.83 -5.57 5.95
CA VAL A 169 7.35 -4.31 6.55
C VAL A 169 8.08 -4.02 7.86
N LYS A 170 8.31 -5.04 8.69
CA LYS A 170 9.11 -4.87 9.94
C LYS A 170 10.55 -4.45 9.66
N THR A 171 11.18 -5.00 8.63
CA THR A 171 12.55 -4.62 8.26
C THR A 171 12.60 -3.17 7.81
N LEU A 172 11.68 -2.73 6.95
CA LEU A 172 11.57 -1.34 6.53
C LEU A 172 11.28 -0.41 7.72
N ALA A 173 10.33 -0.78 8.56
CA ALA A 173 9.97 0.01 9.74
C ALA A 173 11.13 0.17 10.73
N ALA A 174 12.06 -0.78 10.79
CA ALA A 174 13.24 -0.70 11.65
C ALA A 174 14.29 0.33 11.20
N ILE A 175 14.21 0.83 9.95
CA ILE A 175 15.06 1.92 9.47
C ILE A 175 14.58 3.21 10.13
N SER A 176 15.36 3.76 11.08
CA SER A 176 14.94 4.83 11.99
C SER A 176 14.48 6.08 11.27
N GLU A 177 15.22 6.51 10.26
CA GLU A 177 15.00 7.77 9.55
C GLU A 177 14.06 7.64 8.33
N LEU A 178 13.52 6.44 8.05
CA LEU A 178 12.50 6.27 7.02
C LEU A 178 11.19 6.93 7.48
N ASP A 179 10.58 7.79 6.68
CA ASP A 179 9.34 8.48 7.04
C ASP A 179 8.11 7.56 6.96
N GLY A 180 8.05 6.70 5.94
CA GLY A 180 6.90 5.83 5.78
C GLY A 180 7.10 4.65 4.83
N ILE A 181 6.06 3.83 4.75
CA ILE A 181 5.98 2.65 3.88
C ILE A 181 4.75 2.80 2.99
N HIS A 182 4.96 2.65 1.68
CA HIS A 182 3.89 2.72 0.69
C HIS A 182 3.66 1.33 0.08
N LEU A 183 2.47 0.78 0.34
CA LEU A 183 2.07 -0.54 -0.13
C LEU A 183 1.48 -0.43 -1.54
N ASP A 184 2.11 -1.07 -2.49
CA ASP A 184 1.57 -1.28 -3.83
C ASP A 184 1.25 -2.76 -4.04
N TYR A 185 0.35 -3.10 -4.94
CA TYR A 185 -0.09 -4.46 -5.18
C TYR A 185 -0.57 -5.21 -3.92
N VAL A 186 -1.09 -4.50 -2.92
CA VAL A 186 -1.71 -5.10 -1.73
C VAL A 186 -3.16 -5.49 -2.05
N ARG A 187 -3.29 -6.50 -2.93
CA ARG A 187 -4.53 -6.91 -3.59
C ARG A 187 -4.41 -8.32 -4.21
N MET A 188 -5.50 -8.81 -4.79
CA MET A 188 -5.48 -9.98 -5.67
C MET A 188 -5.13 -9.58 -7.12
N PRO A 189 -4.81 -10.53 -8.01
CA PRO A 189 -4.77 -10.27 -9.45
C PRO A 189 -6.10 -9.70 -9.94
N ASP A 190 -6.06 -8.94 -11.03
CA ASP A 190 -7.26 -8.41 -11.66
C ASP A 190 -8.14 -9.56 -12.17
N VAL A 191 -9.39 -9.63 -11.70
CA VAL A 191 -10.38 -10.58 -12.22
C VAL A 191 -11.01 -10.05 -13.49
N ILE A 192 -11.18 -8.72 -13.56
CA ILE A 192 -11.50 -7.97 -14.77
C ILE A 192 -10.47 -6.85 -14.89
N LEU A 193 -9.74 -6.86 -15.97
CA LEU A 193 -8.74 -5.84 -16.29
C LEU A 193 -9.45 -4.54 -16.68
N ALA A 194 -8.90 -3.39 -16.31
CA ALA A 194 -9.43 -2.09 -16.70
C ALA A 194 -9.62 -2.02 -18.24
N ALA A 195 -10.75 -1.47 -18.68
CA ALA A 195 -11.22 -1.55 -20.06
C ALA A 195 -10.20 -1.03 -21.09
N GLY A 196 -9.54 0.09 -20.77
CA GLY A 196 -8.51 0.67 -21.64
C GLY A 196 -7.21 -0.14 -21.73
N LEU A 197 -7.00 -1.13 -20.85
CA LEU A 197 -5.84 -2.01 -20.87
C LEU A 197 -6.11 -3.32 -21.62
N GLN A 198 -7.36 -3.74 -21.74
CA GLN A 198 -7.71 -5.03 -22.36
C GLN A 198 -7.18 -5.21 -23.80
N PRO A 199 -7.20 -4.17 -24.68
CA PRO A 199 -6.65 -4.29 -26.01
C PRO A 199 -5.17 -4.65 -26.07
N ASN A 200 -4.39 -4.28 -25.04
CA ASN A 200 -2.95 -4.60 -24.97
C ASN A 200 -2.68 -6.10 -24.81
N TYR A 201 -3.71 -6.89 -24.49
CA TYR A 201 -3.64 -8.32 -24.24
C TYR A 201 -4.52 -9.13 -25.19
N ASP A 202 -5.11 -8.48 -26.22
CA ASP A 202 -6.06 -9.09 -27.16
C ASP A 202 -7.23 -9.81 -26.46
N ILE A 203 -7.75 -9.22 -25.37
CA ILE A 203 -8.85 -9.79 -24.59
C ILE A 203 -10.04 -8.83 -24.51
N VAL A 204 -11.22 -9.40 -24.32
CA VAL A 204 -12.46 -8.70 -23.96
C VAL A 204 -13.03 -9.39 -22.74
N GLN A 205 -13.19 -8.64 -21.65
CA GLN A 205 -13.73 -9.14 -20.38
C GLN A 205 -15.03 -8.42 -20.04
N ASP A 206 -16.14 -9.08 -20.29
CA ASP A 206 -17.52 -8.65 -19.99
C ASP A 206 -18.04 -9.27 -18.68
N LYS A 207 -17.31 -10.23 -18.09
CA LYS A 207 -17.60 -10.95 -16.86
C LYS A 207 -16.34 -11.50 -16.22
N GLU A 208 -16.49 -12.13 -15.05
CA GLU A 208 -15.40 -12.83 -14.37
C GLU A 208 -15.14 -14.20 -14.99
N TYR A 209 -13.99 -14.36 -15.64
CA TYR A 209 -13.58 -15.64 -16.22
C TYR A 209 -12.77 -16.46 -15.21
N ALA A 210 -13.02 -17.77 -15.17
CA ALA A 210 -12.40 -18.69 -14.21
C ALA A 210 -10.85 -18.64 -14.19
N VAL A 211 -10.23 -18.34 -15.32
CA VAL A 211 -8.77 -18.23 -15.45
C VAL A 211 -8.19 -17.01 -14.73
N TYR A 212 -9.01 -15.98 -14.47
CA TYR A 212 -8.61 -14.75 -13.78
C TYR A 212 -9.19 -14.64 -12.36
N ASP A 213 -10.09 -15.53 -11.97
CA ASP A 213 -10.74 -15.51 -10.65
C ASP A 213 -9.89 -16.25 -9.61
N TYR A 214 -9.38 -15.54 -8.62
CA TYR A 214 -8.51 -16.00 -7.51
C TYR A 214 -9.16 -15.66 -6.16
N CYS A 215 -8.87 -16.35 -5.02
CA CYS A 215 -7.98 -17.49 -4.84
C CYS A 215 -8.79 -18.73 -4.48
N TYR A 216 -8.56 -19.81 -5.17
CA TYR A 216 -9.16 -21.15 -4.94
C TYR A 216 -8.11 -22.16 -4.45
N CYS A 217 -7.03 -21.74 -3.80
CA CYS A 217 -6.08 -22.66 -3.16
C CYS A 217 -6.74 -23.38 -1.97
N ASP A 218 -6.17 -24.51 -1.55
CA ASP A 218 -6.73 -25.34 -0.48
C ASP A 218 -6.98 -24.56 0.82
N THR A 219 -6.09 -23.64 1.20
CA THR A 219 -6.28 -22.77 2.38
C THR A 219 -7.55 -21.92 2.26
N CYS A 220 -7.80 -21.33 1.09
CA CYS A 220 -8.99 -20.51 0.86
C CYS A 220 -10.25 -21.36 0.80
N ARG A 221 -10.24 -22.50 0.08
CA ARG A 221 -11.37 -23.40 -0.05
C ARG A 221 -11.77 -24.00 1.29
N ASN A 222 -10.83 -24.62 1.99
CA ASN A 222 -11.08 -25.24 3.30
C ASN A 222 -11.54 -24.20 4.34
N GLY A 223 -10.90 -23.04 4.38
CA GLY A 223 -11.30 -21.98 5.31
C GLY A 223 -12.69 -21.44 5.04
N TYR A 224 -13.08 -21.29 3.76
CA TYR A 224 -14.44 -20.90 3.41
C TYR A 224 -15.46 -22.01 3.73
N GLN A 225 -15.12 -23.26 3.44
CA GLN A 225 -15.98 -24.40 3.77
C GLN A 225 -16.26 -24.50 5.27
N VAL A 226 -15.26 -24.26 6.11
CA VAL A 226 -15.46 -24.20 7.57
C VAL A 226 -16.40 -23.05 7.97
N LYS A 227 -16.31 -21.90 7.30
CA LYS A 227 -17.13 -20.70 7.59
C LYS A 227 -18.57 -20.84 7.06
N SER A 228 -18.76 -21.38 5.84
CA SER A 228 -20.01 -21.38 5.08
C SER A 228 -20.75 -22.72 5.05
N GLY A 229 -20.04 -23.83 5.34
CA GLY A 229 -20.57 -25.17 5.25
C GLY A 229 -20.44 -25.84 3.87
N HIS A 230 -19.94 -25.15 2.84
CA HIS A 230 -19.78 -25.69 1.49
C HIS A 230 -18.49 -25.22 0.83
N ASP A 231 -17.96 -26.00 -0.12
CA ASP A 231 -16.77 -25.64 -0.90
C ASP A 231 -17.14 -24.54 -1.93
N PRO A 232 -16.35 -23.46 -2.07
CA PRO A 232 -16.63 -22.44 -3.08
C PRO A 232 -16.60 -22.97 -4.53
N MET A 233 -16.00 -24.14 -4.79
CA MET A 233 -16.07 -24.80 -6.10
C MET A 233 -17.47 -25.31 -6.44
N ASP A 234 -18.32 -25.56 -5.45
CA ASP A 234 -19.71 -26.02 -5.63
C ASP A 234 -20.68 -24.88 -5.93
N ILE A 235 -20.24 -23.63 -5.82
CA ILE A 235 -21.04 -22.43 -6.10
C ILE A 235 -21.28 -22.35 -7.62
N LYS A 236 -22.57 -22.50 -8.02
CA LYS A 236 -22.95 -22.46 -9.44
C LYS A 236 -22.82 -21.07 -10.04
N ASP A 237 -23.28 -20.06 -9.30
CA ASP A 237 -23.25 -18.66 -9.67
C ASP A 237 -22.30 -17.90 -8.71
N HIS A 238 -21.01 -18.04 -8.96
CA HIS A 238 -19.97 -17.49 -8.12
C HIS A 238 -19.91 -15.95 -8.20
N GLU A 239 -20.39 -15.36 -9.30
CA GLU A 239 -20.40 -13.88 -9.46
C GLU A 239 -21.46 -13.23 -8.58
N SER A 240 -22.51 -13.95 -8.16
CA SER A 240 -23.54 -13.43 -7.26
C SER A 240 -23.34 -13.81 -5.79
N ASP A 241 -22.41 -14.71 -5.47
CA ASP A 241 -22.18 -15.14 -4.08
C ASP A 241 -21.41 -14.09 -3.26
N LYS A 242 -22.16 -13.19 -2.64
CA LYS A 242 -21.61 -12.11 -1.80
C LYS A 242 -20.77 -12.63 -0.63
N SER A 243 -21.07 -13.83 -0.10
CA SER A 243 -20.32 -14.37 1.04
C SER A 243 -18.92 -14.86 0.63
N TRP A 244 -18.81 -15.44 -0.57
CA TRP A 244 -17.53 -15.82 -1.16
C TRP A 244 -16.70 -14.59 -1.57
N TYR A 245 -17.35 -13.55 -2.12
CA TYR A 245 -16.69 -12.27 -2.38
C TYR A 245 -16.13 -11.67 -1.09
N GLN A 246 -16.96 -11.53 -0.06
CA GLN A 246 -16.52 -10.94 1.20
C GLN A 246 -15.40 -11.75 1.85
N TYR A 247 -15.45 -13.08 1.80
CA TYR A 247 -14.38 -13.92 2.32
C TYR A 247 -13.03 -13.63 1.66
N ARG A 248 -13.01 -13.32 0.37
CA ARG A 248 -11.79 -12.95 -0.38
C ARG A 248 -11.35 -11.53 -0.09
N TYR A 249 -12.27 -10.59 0.07
CA TYR A 249 -11.97 -9.22 0.51
C TYR A 249 -11.35 -9.22 1.90
N ASP A 250 -11.96 -9.91 2.87
CA ASP A 250 -11.45 -10.08 4.23
C ASP A 250 -10.00 -10.60 4.24
N ALA A 251 -9.59 -11.39 3.25
CA ALA A 251 -8.23 -11.93 3.20
C ALA A 251 -7.16 -10.82 3.08
N VAL A 252 -7.45 -9.80 2.29
CA VAL A 252 -6.55 -8.66 2.07
C VAL A 252 -6.67 -7.66 3.22
N VAL A 253 -7.89 -7.39 3.68
CA VAL A 253 -8.18 -6.52 4.83
C VAL A 253 -7.46 -7.03 6.10
N ASP A 254 -7.63 -8.33 6.42
CA ASP A 254 -6.95 -8.95 7.57
C ASP A 254 -5.42 -8.85 7.47
N LEU A 255 -4.86 -9.10 6.25
CA LEU A 255 -3.41 -8.97 6.06
C LEU A 255 -2.95 -7.55 6.41
N VAL A 256 -3.63 -6.53 5.89
CA VAL A 256 -3.26 -5.13 6.12
C VAL A 256 -3.42 -4.77 7.59
N ASN A 257 -4.63 -4.96 8.15
CA ASN A 257 -4.99 -4.43 9.46
C ASN A 257 -4.36 -5.21 10.63
N GLU A 258 -4.23 -6.54 10.50
CA GLU A 258 -3.71 -7.38 11.60
C GLU A 258 -2.18 -7.59 11.53
N TYR A 259 -1.58 -7.44 10.36
CA TYR A 259 -0.17 -7.78 10.17
C TYR A 259 0.71 -6.60 9.75
N LEU A 260 0.29 -5.82 8.71
CA LEU A 260 1.16 -4.81 8.12
C LEU A 260 1.11 -3.48 8.88
N VAL A 261 -0.09 -3.01 9.18
CA VAL A 261 -0.28 -1.77 9.96
C VAL A 261 0.39 -1.86 11.33
N PRO A 262 0.15 -2.90 12.16
CA PRO A 262 0.83 -3.02 13.44
C PRO A 262 2.35 -3.12 13.32
N ALA A 263 2.86 -3.72 12.23
CA ALA A 263 4.31 -3.83 12.00
C ALA A 263 4.96 -2.47 11.70
N ALA A 264 4.28 -1.60 10.93
CA ALA A 264 4.73 -0.24 10.64
C ALA A 264 4.60 0.67 11.88
N LYS A 265 3.42 0.64 12.52
CA LYS A 265 3.09 1.49 13.68
C LYS A 265 3.94 1.18 14.91
N ALA A 266 4.43 -0.04 15.07
CA ALA A 266 5.38 -0.37 16.15
C ALA A 266 6.70 0.44 16.12
N LYS A 267 6.92 1.21 15.05
CA LYS A 267 8.08 2.09 14.81
C LYS A 267 7.65 3.47 14.32
N ASP A 268 6.41 3.87 14.60
CA ASP A 268 5.81 5.18 14.27
C ASP A 268 5.91 5.56 12.77
N LYS A 269 5.93 4.56 11.87
CA LYS A 269 6.00 4.82 10.44
C LYS A 269 4.63 5.19 9.86
N ILE A 270 4.61 6.17 8.97
CA ILE A 270 3.44 6.43 8.11
C ILE A 270 3.26 5.21 7.19
N ILE A 271 2.04 4.72 7.08
CA ILE A 271 1.72 3.63 6.17
C ILE A 271 0.58 4.02 5.23
N THR A 272 0.85 3.94 3.94
CA THR A 272 -0.08 4.32 2.86
C THR A 272 -0.19 3.22 1.83
N ALA A 273 -1.16 3.29 0.93
CA ALA A 273 -1.24 2.34 -0.17
C ALA A 273 -1.71 2.98 -1.49
N ALA A 274 -1.21 2.44 -2.61
CA ALA A 274 -1.81 2.56 -3.91
C ALA A 274 -3.06 1.68 -3.97
N VAL A 275 -4.21 2.27 -4.29
CA VAL A 275 -5.49 1.56 -4.30
C VAL A 275 -6.25 1.79 -5.60
N PHE A 276 -7.17 0.88 -5.90
CA PHE A 276 -7.94 0.91 -7.15
C PHE A 276 -9.31 1.59 -6.94
N PRO A 277 -9.78 2.43 -7.87
CA PRO A 277 -11.15 2.95 -7.86
C PRO A 277 -12.16 1.80 -8.02
N ASN A 278 -11.95 0.89 -8.96
CA ASN A 278 -12.74 -0.33 -9.18
C ASN A 278 -12.22 -1.51 -8.31
N TRP A 279 -12.18 -1.31 -7.00
CA TRP A 279 -11.57 -2.20 -6.02
C TRP A 279 -12.11 -3.64 -6.03
N GLU A 280 -13.36 -3.84 -6.46
CA GLU A 280 -13.98 -5.15 -6.62
C GLU A 280 -13.22 -6.02 -7.62
N SER A 281 -12.79 -5.44 -8.74
CA SER A 281 -12.07 -6.14 -9.81
C SER A 281 -10.70 -6.65 -9.40
N VAL A 282 -10.14 -6.14 -8.30
CA VAL A 282 -8.85 -6.57 -7.75
C VAL A 282 -8.97 -7.12 -6.32
N ARG A 283 -10.20 -7.34 -5.85
CA ARG A 283 -10.50 -7.82 -4.50
C ARG A 283 -9.81 -7.01 -3.39
N GLN A 284 -9.76 -5.68 -3.56
CA GLN A 284 -9.08 -4.75 -2.65
C GLN A 284 -10.09 -3.86 -1.93
N GLN A 285 -10.80 -4.36 -0.93
CA GLN A 285 -11.74 -3.57 -0.12
C GLN A 285 -10.99 -2.56 0.76
N TRP A 286 -10.26 -1.64 0.12
CA TRP A 286 -9.28 -0.75 0.73
C TRP A 286 -9.89 0.29 1.68
N HIS A 287 -11.15 0.62 1.53
CA HIS A 287 -11.86 1.53 2.45
C HIS A 287 -12.02 0.97 3.87
N GLU A 288 -11.76 -0.34 4.06
CA GLU A 288 -11.67 -1.01 5.35
C GLU A 288 -10.22 -1.09 5.89
N PHE A 289 -9.21 -0.58 5.16
CA PHE A 289 -7.82 -0.59 5.64
C PHE A 289 -7.58 0.50 6.68
N ASP A 290 -6.89 0.16 7.77
CA ASP A 290 -6.51 1.13 8.84
C ASP A 290 -5.18 1.83 8.52
N LEU A 291 -5.07 2.39 7.33
CA LEU A 291 -3.90 3.16 6.88
C LEU A 291 -3.97 4.63 7.30
N ASP A 292 -2.85 5.35 7.17
CA ASP A 292 -2.81 6.81 7.44
C ASP A 292 -3.41 7.61 6.28
N ALA A 293 -3.24 7.13 5.05
CA ALA A 293 -3.76 7.77 3.84
C ALA A 293 -3.86 6.79 2.68
N PHE A 294 -4.64 7.17 1.67
CA PHE A 294 -4.85 6.40 0.45
C PHE A 294 -4.46 7.22 -0.77
N LEU A 295 -3.81 6.55 -1.73
CA LEU A 295 -3.42 7.11 -3.02
C LEU A 295 -4.12 6.30 -4.13
N PRO A 296 -5.43 6.56 -4.39
CA PRO A 296 -6.14 5.86 -5.44
C PRO A 296 -5.54 6.18 -6.81
N MET A 297 -5.30 5.15 -7.60
CA MET A 297 -4.76 5.23 -8.96
C MET A 297 -5.88 5.62 -9.93
N LEU A 298 -6.19 6.93 -9.97
CA LEU A 298 -7.24 7.51 -10.82
C LEU A 298 -6.71 7.74 -12.24
N TYR A 299 -6.26 6.65 -12.86
CA TYR A 299 -5.61 6.64 -14.17
C TYR A 299 -6.69 6.58 -15.27
N HIS A 300 -7.40 7.69 -15.49
CA HIS A 300 -8.58 7.81 -16.33
C HIS A 300 -8.48 7.06 -17.67
N GLY A 301 -7.37 7.19 -18.38
CA GLY A 301 -7.18 6.49 -19.66
C GLY A 301 -7.12 4.97 -19.55
N PHE A 302 -6.84 4.38 -18.36
CA PHE A 302 -6.93 2.93 -18.17
C PHE A 302 -8.40 2.45 -18.13
N TYR A 303 -9.32 3.34 -17.83
CA TYR A 303 -10.76 3.06 -17.71
C TYR A 303 -11.55 3.56 -18.93
N ASN A 304 -10.89 4.23 -19.90
CA ASN A 304 -11.49 4.93 -21.04
C ASN A 304 -12.41 6.08 -20.60
N GLU A 305 -12.03 6.76 -19.52
CA GLU A 305 -12.76 7.85 -18.92
C GLU A 305 -12.09 9.21 -19.20
N ASP A 306 -12.80 10.31 -19.00
CA ASP A 306 -12.29 11.66 -19.10
C ASP A 306 -11.69 12.20 -17.78
N LEU A 307 -11.24 13.45 -17.77
CA LEU A 307 -10.61 14.06 -16.59
C LEU A 307 -11.63 14.41 -15.48
N ASP A 308 -12.91 14.59 -15.80
CA ASP A 308 -13.95 14.87 -14.81
C ASP A 308 -14.24 13.63 -13.94
N TRP A 309 -14.12 12.43 -14.52
CA TRP A 309 -14.22 11.16 -13.81
C TRP A 309 -13.27 11.09 -12.59
N ILE A 310 -12.09 11.73 -12.66
CA ILE A 310 -11.13 11.77 -11.54
C ILE A 310 -11.78 12.38 -10.29
N GLY A 311 -12.55 13.43 -10.46
CA GLY A 311 -13.28 14.08 -9.37
C GLY A 311 -14.42 13.23 -8.84
N GLU A 312 -15.19 12.61 -9.74
CA GLU A 312 -16.30 11.73 -9.40
C GLU A 312 -15.82 10.52 -8.59
N GLU A 313 -14.75 9.86 -9.03
CA GLU A 313 -14.17 8.73 -8.30
C GLU A 313 -13.49 9.13 -7.00
N THR A 314 -12.92 10.33 -6.91
CA THR A 314 -12.43 10.88 -5.64
C THR A 314 -13.59 11.06 -4.65
N GLU A 315 -14.70 11.64 -5.06
CA GLU A 315 -15.89 11.82 -4.22
C GLU A 315 -16.48 10.44 -3.80
N ASN A 316 -16.57 9.50 -4.72
CA ASN A 316 -17.02 8.13 -4.45
C ASN A 316 -16.11 7.43 -3.44
N ALA A 317 -14.79 7.59 -3.58
CA ALA A 317 -13.79 7.06 -2.66
C ALA A 317 -13.99 7.60 -1.24
N ILE A 318 -14.19 8.93 -1.10
CA ILE A 318 -14.42 9.58 0.19
C ILE A 318 -15.73 9.11 0.83
N LYS A 319 -16.80 8.99 0.04
CA LYS A 319 -18.10 8.48 0.54
C LYS A 319 -18.03 7.05 1.08
N ARG A 320 -17.12 6.23 0.54
CA ARG A 320 -16.90 4.83 1.02
C ARG A 320 -16.10 4.76 2.32
N LEU A 321 -15.22 5.73 2.58
CA LEU A 321 -14.43 5.75 3.80
C LEU A 321 -15.30 6.02 5.02
N SER A 322 -15.34 5.05 5.94
CA SER A 322 -16.00 5.20 7.25
C SER A 322 -15.23 6.10 8.21
N ASN A 323 -13.97 6.39 7.88
CA ASN A 323 -13.05 7.23 8.66
C ASN A 323 -12.66 8.47 7.84
N SER A 324 -12.18 9.51 8.51
CA SER A 324 -11.77 10.78 7.89
C SER A 324 -10.33 10.76 7.33
N LYS A 325 -9.84 9.58 6.93
CA LYS A 325 -8.48 9.45 6.38
C LYS A 325 -8.35 10.18 5.04
N PRO A 326 -7.24 10.89 4.80
CA PRO A 326 -7.07 11.68 3.58
C PRO A 326 -6.86 10.80 2.35
N ILE A 327 -7.35 11.32 1.22
CA ILE A 327 -7.11 10.79 -0.12
C ILE A 327 -6.21 11.77 -0.86
N TYR A 328 -5.18 11.23 -1.52
CA TYR A 328 -4.30 11.95 -2.46
C TYR A 328 -4.46 11.31 -3.84
N ALA A 329 -5.09 12.04 -4.77
CA ALA A 329 -5.43 11.51 -6.09
C ALA A 329 -4.17 11.09 -6.87
N GLY A 330 -4.07 9.83 -7.24
CA GLY A 330 -2.99 9.30 -8.07
C GLY A 330 -3.26 9.57 -9.55
N LEU A 331 -2.38 10.33 -10.20
CA LEU A 331 -2.50 10.71 -11.60
C LEU A 331 -1.43 10.03 -12.45
N PHE A 332 -1.81 9.53 -13.62
CA PHE A 332 -0.89 8.86 -14.54
C PHE A 332 -0.38 9.84 -15.59
N VAL A 333 0.81 10.38 -15.37
CA VAL A 333 1.42 11.43 -16.21
C VAL A 333 1.42 11.11 -17.72
N PRO A 334 1.72 9.86 -18.17
CA PRO A 334 1.71 9.57 -19.60
C PRO A 334 0.37 9.70 -20.34
N HIS A 335 -0.75 9.81 -19.62
CA HIS A 335 -2.08 10.01 -20.20
C HIS A 335 -2.59 11.45 -20.05
N LEU A 336 -1.74 12.36 -19.58
CA LEU A 336 -2.05 13.78 -19.47
C LEU A 336 -1.36 14.54 -20.61
N GLU A 337 -2.14 15.23 -21.42
CA GLU A 337 -1.64 16.15 -22.44
C GLU A 337 -1.26 17.50 -21.79
N GLU A 338 -0.74 18.44 -22.57
CA GLU A 338 -0.41 19.78 -22.07
C GLU A 338 -1.68 20.52 -21.60
N GLY A 339 -1.71 20.95 -20.35
CA GLY A 339 -2.86 21.58 -19.70
C GLY A 339 -3.81 20.62 -18.96
N ASP A 340 -3.71 19.32 -19.19
CA ASP A 340 -4.57 18.32 -18.54
C ASP A 340 -4.25 18.16 -17.04
N MET A 341 -3.01 18.40 -16.64
CA MET A 341 -2.58 18.27 -15.26
C MET A 341 -3.39 19.21 -14.34
N ASP A 342 -3.58 20.46 -14.74
CA ASP A 342 -4.37 21.44 -13.97
C ASP A 342 -5.83 20.99 -13.88
N ILE A 343 -6.42 20.53 -14.98
CA ILE A 343 -7.80 20.03 -15.01
C ILE A 343 -7.96 18.82 -14.08
N ALA A 344 -7.05 17.83 -14.19
CA ALA A 344 -7.08 16.62 -13.40
C ALA A 344 -6.94 16.88 -11.88
N VAL A 345 -5.98 17.76 -11.51
CA VAL A 345 -5.79 18.16 -10.10
C VAL A 345 -7.00 18.90 -9.57
N ASN A 346 -7.53 19.88 -10.32
CA ASN A 346 -8.71 20.63 -9.91
C ASN A 346 -9.96 19.74 -9.79
N SER A 347 -10.13 18.77 -10.70
CA SER A 347 -11.20 17.77 -10.62
C SER A 347 -11.08 16.94 -9.33
N ALA A 348 -9.90 16.41 -9.03
CA ALA A 348 -9.64 15.66 -7.79
C ALA A 348 -9.92 16.50 -6.52
N LEU A 349 -9.47 17.76 -6.48
CA LEU A 349 -9.69 18.66 -5.35
C LEU A 349 -11.17 18.97 -5.13
N LYS A 350 -11.93 19.20 -6.21
CA LYS A 350 -13.40 19.35 -6.16
C LYS A 350 -14.08 18.10 -5.61
N GLY A 351 -13.57 16.91 -5.96
CA GLY A 351 -14.02 15.63 -5.40
C GLY A 351 -13.64 15.45 -3.92
N GLY A 352 -12.79 16.33 -3.34
CA GLY A 352 -12.45 16.36 -1.91
C GLY A 352 -11.06 15.79 -1.57
N ALA A 353 -10.21 15.48 -2.57
CA ALA A 353 -8.82 15.09 -2.33
C ALA A 353 -8.07 16.15 -1.52
N LYS A 354 -7.12 15.73 -0.69
CA LYS A 354 -6.29 16.62 0.13
C LYS A 354 -5.00 17.07 -0.58
N GLY A 355 -4.76 16.53 -1.74
CA GLY A 355 -3.63 16.78 -2.62
C GLY A 355 -3.57 15.68 -3.68
N PHE A 356 -2.40 15.49 -4.26
CA PHE A 356 -2.24 14.52 -5.35
C PHE A 356 -0.91 13.78 -5.29
N SER A 357 -0.80 12.74 -6.10
CA SER A 357 0.42 11.98 -6.33
C SER A 357 0.61 11.71 -7.83
N LEU A 358 1.83 11.86 -8.34
CA LEU A 358 2.13 11.73 -9.76
C LEU A 358 2.92 10.46 -10.06
N PHE A 359 2.46 9.68 -11.00
CA PHE A 359 3.15 8.49 -11.49
C PHE A 359 3.66 8.72 -12.92
N ALA A 360 4.95 8.97 -13.12
CA ALA A 360 6.05 9.01 -12.16
C ALA A 360 7.07 10.11 -12.59
N TYR A 361 8.06 10.39 -11.74
CA TYR A 361 9.11 11.40 -12.01
C TYR A 361 9.72 11.27 -13.41
N GLY A 362 10.08 10.07 -13.82
CA GLY A 362 10.68 9.81 -15.14
C GLY A 362 9.76 10.06 -16.34
N ASN A 363 8.48 10.34 -16.11
CA ASN A 363 7.50 10.68 -17.16
C ASN A 363 7.24 12.18 -17.27
N LEU A 364 7.78 13.00 -16.34
CA LEU A 364 7.65 14.45 -16.39
C LEU A 364 8.68 15.03 -17.35
N ASN A 365 8.23 15.62 -18.45
CA ASN A 365 9.05 16.47 -19.31
C ASN A 365 9.12 17.90 -18.73
N GLU A 366 9.89 18.79 -19.33
CA GLU A 366 10.09 20.14 -18.81
C GLU A 366 8.79 20.95 -18.74
N SER A 367 7.88 20.81 -19.71
CA SER A 367 6.56 21.47 -19.69
C SER A 367 5.73 20.96 -18.50
N GLY A 368 5.64 19.63 -18.32
CA GLY A 368 4.93 19.03 -17.18
C GLY A 368 5.52 19.42 -15.82
N LYS A 369 6.84 19.56 -15.71
CA LYS A 369 7.49 20.06 -14.49
C LYS A 369 7.07 21.49 -14.16
N GLN A 370 7.05 22.38 -15.15
CA GLN A 370 6.60 23.77 -14.97
C GLN A 370 5.12 23.84 -14.58
N GLU A 371 4.29 23.01 -15.18
CA GLU A 371 2.87 22.91 -14.84
C GLU A 371 2.67 22.45 -13.40
N VAL A 372 3.34 21.38 -12.96
CA VAL A 372 3.30 20.91 -11.56
C VAL A 372 3.72 22.01 -10.59
N LYS A 373 4.83 22.71 -10.88
CA LYS A 373 5.33 23.81 -10.06
C LYS A 373 4.31 24.93 -9.91
N LYS A 374 3.67 25.33 -11.02
CA LYS A 374 2.62 26.34 -11.04
C LYS A 374 1.42 25.93 -10.19
N ILE A 375 0.89 24.73 -10.43
CA ILE A 375 -0.28 24.19 -9.71
C ILE A 375 -0.02 24.18 -8.20
N ILE A 376 1.14 23.66 -7.76
CA ILE A 376 1.47 23.60 -6.33
C ILE A 376 1.59 25.01 -5.74
N ALA A 377 2.19 25.95 -6.45
CA ALA A 377 2.31 27.34 -5.98
C ALA A 377 0.94 28.04 -5.82
N GLU A 378 -0.05 27.68 -6.63
CA GLU A 378 -1.42 28.20 -6.51
C GLU A 378 -2.22 27.57 -5.35
N MET A 379 -1.76 26.38 -4.85
CA MET A 379 -2.39 25.64 -3.74
C MET A 379 -1.78 25.94 -2.37
N THR A 380 -0.64 26.61 -2.30
CA THR A 380 0.11 26.90 -1.06
C THR A 380 0.03 28.38 -0.69
#